data_006ec1162b08a0ee63c219ba06d07da6
#
_entry.id   006ec1162b08a0ee63c219ba06d07da6
#
_cell.length_a   1.000
_cell.length_b   1.000
_cell.length_c   1.000
_cell.angle_alpha   90.00
_cell.angle_beta   90.00
_cell.angle_gamma   90.00
#
_symmetry.space_group_name_H-M   'P 1'
#
loop_
_entity.id
_entity.type
_entity.pdbx_description
1 polymer ?
#
loop_
_entity_poly.entity_id
_entity_poly.type
_entity_poly.pdbx_seq_one_letter_code
_entity_poly.pdbx_strand_id
1 'polypeptide(L)'
;MARFLFCSFALVLLYPSGIDMYLVGLPHIARDLGASEAQLHIAFSAYLAGMASSMVFAGKIADKAGRQPVAITGAVIFALASVLSSVAQESTMFLSGRFIQGIGAGGCYVVAFAILRDTLSAQRRAKVLSMLNGITCIIPVLAPVVGYLIMLKFPWQSLFWTMAAMGAIVFILSVTVLKETHPGSQQPYHTATLHPAEKLMNRFFLSRLAITTLSVAVILTYVNVYPVLLMETMGFDRGEYSTVMALTAMVSMAVSFSTPFALNIFRQRTLMLTSQTLFLAAGVILATATSHAVMLVGITLICAGFSVGFGVAMSQALGPFSLRAGVASSVLGIAQVCGSSLWIWLAAVIGLNALNMLIGVLIGCSILCITLLMVIQPAAHYEEAHQQSRS
;
A
#
# COMPACT_ATOMS: atom_id res chain seq x y z
N MET A 1 -12.29 19.82 -15.05
CA MET A 1 -11.06 19.40 -14.34
C MET A 1 -11.38 18.90 -12.94
N ALA A 2 -12.02 19.67 -12.06
CA ALA A 2 -12.35 19.24 -10.69
C ALA A 2 -13.06 17.87 -10.60
N ARG A 3 -14.00 17.59 -11.51
CA ARG A 3 -14.73 16.31 -11.55
C ARG A 3 -13.83 15.08 -11.73
N PHE A 4 -12.79 15.16 -12.60
CA PHE A 4 -11.85 14.05 -12.81
C PHE A 4 -10.98 13.81 -11.59
N LEU A 5 -10.54 14.88 -10.92
CA LEU A 5 -9.81 14.78 -9.66
C LEU A 5 -10.65 14.11 -8.60
N PHE A 6 -11.90 14.56 -8.41
CA PHE A 6 -12.82 14.00 -7.42
C PHE A 6 -13.08 12.51 -7.67
N CYS A 7 -13.37 12.13 -8.93
CA CYS A 7 -13.55 10.72 -9.29
C CYS A 7 -12.26 9.89 -9.06
N SER A 8 -11.09 10.41 -9.44
CA SER A 8 -9.81 9.71 -9.23
C SER A 8 -9.51 9.52 -7.73
N PHE A 9 -9.78 10.52 -6.89
CA PHE A 9 -9.65 10.40 -5.44
C PHE A 9 -10.60 9.34 -4.88
N ALA A 10 -11.87 9.35 -5.29
CA ALA A 10 -12.86 8.37 -4.84
C ALA A 10 -12.47 6.94 -5.25
N LEU A 11 -11.96 6.75 -6.47
CA LEU A 11 -11.47 5.45 -6.96
C LEU A 11 -10.28 4.94 -6.13
N VAL A 12 -9.32 5.81 -5.80
CA VAL A 12 -8.13 5.44 -5.01
C VAL A 12 -8.50 5.07 -3.58
N LEU A 13 -9.51 5.72 -3.00
CA LEU A 13 -9.93 5.47 -1.61
C LEU A 13 -10.41 4.04 -1.36
N LEU A 14 -10.93 3.34 -2.37
CA LEU A 14 -11.42 1.96 -2.21
C LEU A 14 -10.30 1.02 -1.76
N TYR A 15 -9.06 1.22 -2.27
CA TYR A 15 -7.93 0.37 -1.93
C TYR A 15 -7.57 0.37 -0.44
N PRO A 16 -7.19 1.50 0.18
CA PRO A 16 -6.80 1.50 1.59
C PRO A 16 -8.01 1.25 2.52
N SER A 17 -9.21 1.70 2.15
CA SER A 17 -10.40 1.40 2.94
C SER A 17 -10.67 -0.10 3.03
N GLY A 18 -10.48 -0.84 1.93
CA GLY A 18 -10.60 -2.28 1.91
C GLY A 18 -9.53 -3.00 2.74
N ILE A 19 -8.39 -2.36 3.01
CA ILE A 19 -7.33 -2.92 3.86
C ILE A 19 -7.59 -2.61 5.34
N ASP A 20 -7.86 -1.37 5.69
CA ASP A 20 -7.70 -0.89 7.07
C ASP A 20 -9.02 -0.92 7.86
N MET A 21 -10.17 -0.74 7.19
CA MET A 21 -11.45 -0.55 7.90
C MET A 21 -11.92 -1.81 8.66
N TYR A 22 -11.68 -3.02 8.13
CA TYR A 22 -12.17 -4.25 8.74
C TYR A 22 -11.26 -4.78 9.86
N LEU A 23 -10.02 -4.27 9.96
CA LEU A 23 -9.01 -4.76 10.90
C LEU A 23 -9.48 -4.70 12.36
N VAL A 24 -10.24 -3.66 12.72
CA VAL A 24 -10.83 -3.50 14.06
C VAL A 24 -11.86 -4.59 14.40
N GLY A 25 -12.43 -5.24 13.37
CA GLY A 25 -13.40 -6.32 13.49
C GLY A 25 -12.80 -7.73 13.52
N LEU A 26 -11.48 -7.88 13.27
CA LEU A 26 -10.83 -9.18 13.09
C LEU A 26 -11.15 -10.21 14.20
N PRO A 27 -11.09 -9.88 15.50
CA PRO A 27 -11.41 -10.87 16.55
C PRO A 27 -12.86 -11.37 16.49
N HIS A 28 -13.81 -10.52 16.06
CA HIS A 28 -15.21 -10.90 15.90
C HIS A 28 -15.40 -11.78 14.67
N ILE A 29 -14.75 -11.41 13.55
CA ILE A 29 -14.74 -12.20 12.30
C ILE A 29 -14.17 -13.59 12.57
N ALA A 30 -13.03 -13.67 13.29
CA ALA A 30 -12.42 -14.94 13.67
C ALA A 30 -13.38 -15.84 14.44
N ARG A 31 -14.04 -15.28 15.46
CA ARG A 31 -14.97 -16.00 16.32
C ARG A 31 -16.21 -16.48 15.55
N ASP A 32 -16.83 -15.58 14.79
CA ASP A 32 -18.10 -15.87 14.10
C ASP A 32 -17.92 -16.85 12.93
N LEU A 33 -16.78 -16.80 12.23
CA LEU A 33 -16.46 -17.68 11.10
C LEU A 33 -15.66 -18.92 11.51
N GLY A 34 -15.29 -19.08 12.79
CA GLY A 34 -14.39 -20.13 13.25
C GLY A 34 -13.03 -20.10 12.55
N ALA A 35 -12.55 -18.89 12.19
CA ALA A 35 -11.34 -18.73 11.42
C ALA A 35 -10.09 -18.78 12.32
N SER A 36 -9.08 -19.53 11.87
CA SER A 36 -7.77 -19.53 12.52
C SER A 36 -6.99 -18.22 12.25
N GLU A 37 -5.98 -17.94 13.09
CA GLU A 37 -5.07 -16.81 12.88
C GLU A 37 -4.47 -16.83 11.47
N ALA A 38 -4.04 -18.00 10.98
CA ALA A 38 -3.53 -18.17 9.62
C ALA A 38 -4.56 -17.75 8.55
N GLN A 39 -5.84 -18.10 8.73
CA GLN A 39 -6.89 -17.71 7.78
C GLN A 39 -7.15 -16.21 7.78
N LEU A 40 -7.02 -15.52 8.91
CA LEU A 40 -7.11 -14.06 8.98
C LEU A 40 -5.96 -13.39 8.20
N HIS A 41 -4.75 -13.90 8.34
CA HIS A 41 -3.59 -13.43 7.57
C HIS A 41 -3.73 -13.71 6.07
N ILE A 42 -4.29 -14.89 5.72
CA ILE A 42 -4.61 -15.24 4.33
C ILE A 42 -5.69 -14.29 3.77
N ALA A 43 -6.67 -13.86 4.56
CA ALA A 43 -7.69 -12.91 4.10
C ALA A 43 -7.08 -11.57 3.64
N PHE A 44 -6.06 -11.09 4.36
CA PHE A 44 -5.31 -9.91 3.98
C PHE A 44 -4.51 -10.13 2.69
N SER A 45 -3.75 -11.22 2.62
CA SER A 45 -2.94 -11.54 1.44
C SER A 45 -3.79 -11.87 0.21
N ALA A 46 -4.97 -12.48 0.39
CA ALA A 46 -5.93 -12.73 -0.67
C ALA A 46 -6.42 -11.42 -1.32
N TYR A 47 -6.74 -10.41 -0.50
CA TYR A 47 -7.10 -9.08 -1.02
C TYR A 47 -5.96 -8.46 -1.85
N LEU A 48 -4.73 -8.50 -1.35
CA LEU A 48 -3.55 -8.00 -2.06
C LEU A 48 -3.28 -8.79 -3.35
N ALA A 49 -3.43 -10.10 -3.32
CA ALA A 49 -3.27 -10.96 -4.50
C ALA A 49 -4.32 -10.66 -5.58
N GLY A 50 -5.59 -10.46 -5.17
CA GLY A 50 -6.65 -10.00 -6.06
C GLY A 50 -6.33 -8.66 -6.69
N MET A 51 -5.85 -7.71 -5.90
CA MET A 51 -5.43 -6.40 -6.36
C MET A 51 -4.27 -6.50 -7.36
N ALA A 52 -3.22 -7.24 -7.03
CA ALA A 52 -2.06 -7.42 -7.89
C ALA A 52 -2.45 -8.07 -9.24
N SER A 53 -3.30 -9.11 -9.20
CA SER A 53 -3.77 -9.78 -10.42
C SER A 53 -4.52 -8.82 -11.34
N SER A 54 -5.42 -8.01 -10.80
CA SER A 54 -6.18 -7.04 -11.60
C SER A 54 -5.28 -5.91 -12.14
N MET A 55 -4.31 -5.43 -11.37
CA MET A 55 -3.39 -4.36 -11.82
C MET A 55 -2.62 -4.74 -13.09
N VAL A 56 -2.27 -6.03 -13.27
CA VAL A 56 -1.57 -6.52 -14.46
C VAL A 56 -2.41 -6.36 -15.74
N PHE A 57 -3.73 -6.57 -15.62
CA PHE A 57 -4.65 -6.60 -16.77
C PHE A 57 -5.43 -5.31 -16.94
N ALA A 58 -5.81 -4.65 -15.81
CA ALA A 58 -6.67 -3.47 -15.83
C ALA A 58 -6.11 -2.33 -16.69
N GLY A 59 -4.80 -2.11 -16.67
CA GLY A 59 -4.16 -1.11 -17.52
C GLY A 59 -4.37 -1.39 -18.99
N LYS A 60 -4.14 -2.64 -19.44
CA LYS A 60 -4.33 -3.06 -20.84
C LYS A 60 -5.79 -3.01 -21.25
N ILE A 61 -6.70 -3.39 -20.36
CA ILE A 61 -8.14 -3.33 -20.64
C ILE A 61 -8.58 -1.86 -20.74
N ALA A 62 -8.12 -1.01 -19.83
CA ALA A 62 -8.42 0.42 -19.86
C ALA A 62 -7.86 1.14 -21.11
N ASP A 63 -6.73 0.67 -21.64
CA ASP A 63 -6.15 1.19 -22.89
C ASP A 63 -6.96 0.75 -24.14
N LYS A 64 -7.72 -0.34 -24.08
CA LYS A 64 -8.54 -0.83 -25.18
C LYS A 64 -10.01 -0.44 -25.07
N ALA A 65 -10.60 -0.62 -23.89
CA ALA A 65 -12.03 -0.44 -23.63
C ALA A 65 -12.38 0.96 -23.13
N GLY A 66 -11.39 1.76 -22.75
CA GLY A 66 -11.58 3.06 -22.13
C GLY A 66 -11.43 3.04 -20.61
N ARG A 67 -11.30 4.23 -20.00
CA ARG A 67 -11.09 4.40 -18.55
C ARG A 67 -12.40 4.21 -17.78
N GLN A 68 -13.48 4.79 -18.30
CA GLN A 68 -14.78 4.78 -17.65
C GLN A 68 -15.35 3.35 -17.48
N PRO A 69 -15.37 2.45 -18.47
CA PRO A 69 -15.85 1.08 -18.29
C PRO A 69 -15.09 0.30 -17.22
N VAL A 70 -13.77 0.45 -17.15
CA VAL A 70 -12.95 -0.24 -16.13
C VAL A 70 -13.18 0.33 -14.74
N ALA A 71 -13.39 1.64 -14.59
CA ALA A 71 -13.78 2.26 -13.32
C ALA A 71 -15.13 1.72 -12.83
N ILE A 72 -16.11 1.64 -13.74
CA ILE A 72 -17.46 1.12 -13.45
C ILE A 72 -17.40 -0.35 -13.01
N THR A 73 -16.75 -1.20 -13.81
CA THR A 73 -16.67 -2.64 -13.50
C THR A 73 -15.87 -2.90 -12.21
N GLY A 74 -14.77 -2.19 -11.98
CA GLY A 74 -14.00 -2.27 -10.76
C GLY A 74 -14.81 -1.90 -9.51
N ALA A 75 -15.57 -0.80 -9.58
CA ALA A 75 -16.43 -0.35 -8.47
C ALA A 75 -17.57 -1.34 -8.18
N VAL A 76 -18.21 -1.90 -9.22
CA VAL A 76 -19.25 -2.94 -9.08
C VAL A 76 -18.66 -4.21 -8.44
N ILE A 77 -17.53 -4.69 -8.93
CA ILE A 77 -16.84 -5.86 -8.37
C ILE A 77 -16.52 -5.63 -6.89
N PHE A 78 -15.95 -4.47 -6.54
CA PHE A 78 -15.65 -4.12 -5.15
C PHE A 78 -16.90 -4.10 -4.27
N ALA A 79 -17.99 -3.48 -4.73
CA ALA A 79 -19.24 -3.41 -3.98
C ALA A 79 -19.85 -4.79 -3.77
N LEU A 80 -19.99 -5.61 -4.81
CA LEU A 80 -20.59 -6.95 -4.73
C LEU A 80 -19.73 -7.89 -3.88
N ALA A 81 -18.40 -7.83 -4.00
CA ALA A 81 -17.49 -8.62 -3.17
C ALA A 81 -17.52 -8.18 -1.69
N SER A 82 -17.74 -6.90 -1.42
CA SER A 82 -17.98 -6.42 -0.05
C SER A 82 -19.28 -6.98 0.51
N VAL A 83 -20.36 -7.00 -0.26
CA VAL A 83 -21.62 -7.67 0.15
C VAL A 83 -21.36 -9.16 0.40
N LEU A 84 -20.66 -9.86 -0.51
CA LEU A 84 -20.31 -11.27 -0.34
C LEU A 84 -19.57 -11.52 0.97
N SER A 85 -18.59 -10.68 1.30
CA SER A 85 -17.83 -10.77 2.55
C SER A 85 -18.71 -10.50 3.78
N SER A 86 -19.70 -9.60 3.68
CA SER A 86 -20.60 -9.27 4.80
C SER A 86 -21.57 -10.40 5.16
N VAL A 87 -21.95 -11.21 4.18
CA VAL A 87 -22.90 -12.35 4.38
C VAL A 87 -22.18 -13.69 4.50
N ALA A 88 -20.84 -13.68 4.58
CA ALA A 88 -20.07 -14.91 4.71
C ALA A 88 -20.40 -15.64 6.01
N GLN A 89 -20.64 -16.93 5.89
CA GLN A 89 -20.90 -17.86 7.03
C GLN A 89 -19.70 -18.79 7.27
N GLU A 90 -18.73 -18.83 6.35
CA GLU A 90 -17.55 -19.66 6.39
C GLU A 90 -16.31 -18.86 6.00
N SER A 91 -15.15 -19.24 6.55
CA SER A 91 -13.86 -18.62 6.24
C SER A 91 -13.53 -18.65 4.74
N THR A 92 -13.87 -19.74 4.04
CA THR A 92 -13.61 -19.90 2.60
C THR A 92 -14.39 -18.90 1.75
N MET A 93 -15.66 -18.67 2.08
CA MET A 93 -16.48 -17.64 1.42
C MET A 93 -15.94 -16.24 1.68
N PHE A 94 -15.53 -15.97 2.92
CA PHE A 94 -14.91 -14.70 3.30
C PHE A 94 -13.61 -14.45 2.53
N LEU A 95 -12.71 -15.44 2.47
CA LEU A 95 -11.44 -15.36 1.73
C LEU A 95 -11.66 -15.10 0.23
N SER A 96 -12.65 -15.81 -0.36
CA SER A 96 -13.03 -15.59 -1.77
C SER A 96 -13.57 -14.19 -1.99
N GLY A 97 -14.41 -13.69 -1.09
CA GLY A 97 -14.92 -12.31 -1.10
C GLY A 97 -13.77 -11.29 -1.03
N ARG A 98 -12.78 -11.52 -0.17
CA ARG A 98 -11.59 -10.66 -0.04
C ARG A 98 -10.76 -10.62 -1.33
N PHE A 99 -10.53 -11.77 -1.97
CA PHE A 99 -9.81 -11.84 -3.24
C PHE A 99 -10.53 -11.06 -4.35
N ILE A 100 -11.84 -11.30 -4.52
CA ILE A 100 -12.65 -10.60 -5.53
C ILE A 100 -12.74 -9.10 -5.23
N GLN A 101 -12.85 -8.71 -3.96
CA GLN A 101 -12.83 -7.30 -3.53
C GLN A 101 -11.51 -6.63 -3.93
N GLY A 102 -10.38 -7.33 -3.77
CA GLY A 102 -9.07 -6.89 -4.23
C GLY A 102 -9.02 -6.65 -5.74
N ILE A 103 -9.62 -7.54 -6.56
CA ILE A 103 -9.71 -7.35 -8.01
C ILE A 103 -10.40 -6.01 -8.35
N GLY A 104 -11.53 -5.72 -7.70
CA GLY A 104 -12.25 -4.47 -7.89
C GLY A 104 -11.42 -3.25 -7.51
N ALA A 105 -10.79 -3.28 -6.34
CA ALA A 105 -9.94 -2.20 -5.84
C ALA A 105 -8.75 -1.92 -6.76
N GLY A 106 -8.05 -2.96 -7.23
CA GLY A 106 -6.89 -2.84 -8.11
C GLY A 106 -7.24 -2.25 -9.48
N GLY A 107 -8.39 -2.65 -10.04
CA GLY A 107 -8.93 -2.05 -11.27
C GLY A 107 -9.19 -0.55 -11.11
N CYS A 108 -9.88 -0.15 -10.04
CA CYS A 108 -10.15 1.24 -9.70
C CYS A 108 -8.86 2.05 -9.49
N TYR A 109 -7.90 1.47 -8.77
CA TYR A 109 -6.61 2.11 -8.48
C TYR A 109 -5.83 2.42 -9.75
N VAL A 110 -5.65 1.44 -10.65
CA VAL A 110 -4.91 1.64 -11.91
C VAL A 110 -5.58 2.70 -12.79
N VAL A 111 -6.90 2.66 -12.91
CA VAL A 111 -7.65 3.60 -13.74
C VAL A 111 -7.61 5.01 -13.18
N ALA A 112 -7.63 5.20 -11.86
CA ALA A 112 -7.51 6.51 -11.25
C ALA A 112 -6.22 7.22 -11.69
N PHE A 113 -5.08 6.52 -11.68
CA PHE A 113 -3.80 7.06 -12.16
C PHE A 113 -3.79 7.30 -13.67
N ALA A 114 -4.46 6.43 -14.46
CA ALA A 114 -4.59 6.63 -15.89
C ALA A 114 -5.39 7.90 -16.21
N ILE A 115 -6.53 8.13 -15.54
CA ILE A 115 -7.34 9.36 -15.68
C ILE A 115 -6.52 10.61 -15.36
N LEU A 116 -5.74 10.59 -14.28
CA LEU A 116 -4.87 11.72 -13.92
C LEU A 116 -3.77 11.97 -14.95
N ARG A 117 -3.22 10.91 -15.53
CA ARG A 117 -2.23 10.99 -16.61
C ARG A 117 -2.84 11.62 -17.86
N ASP A 118 -4.04 11.22 -18.23
CA ASP A 118 -4.68 11.61 -19.47
C ASP A 118 -5.29 13.05 -19.39
N THR A 119 -5.59 13.53 -18.17
CA THR A 119 -6.28 14.82 -17.97
C THR A 119 -5.40 15.95 -17.43
N LEU A 120 -4.21 15.66 -16.93
CA LEU A 120 -3.34 16.64 -16.29
C LEU A 120 -2.00 16.81 -17.01
N SER A 121 -1.54 18.06 -17.11
CA SER A 121 -0.14 18.34 -17.51
C SER A 121 0.86 17.74 -16.51
N ALA A 122 2.08 17.44 -16.95
CA ALA A 122 3.11 16.79 -16.12
C ALA A 122 3.31 17.50 -14.76
N GLN A 123 3.36 18.83 -14.77
CA GLN A 123 3.58 19.64 -13.56
C GLN A 123 2.38 19.57 -12.58
N ARG A 124 1.15 19.65 -13.08
CA ARG A 124 -0.08 19.52 -12.25
C ARG A 124 -0.25 18.09 -11.73
N ARG A 125 0.08 17.10 -12.56
CA ARG A 125 0.03 15.69 -12.20
C ARG A 125 0.95 15.37 -11.03
N ALA A 126 2.20 15.87 -11.03
CA ALA A 126 3.13 15.69 -9.91
C ALA A 126 2.54 16.23 -8.59
N LYS A 127 1.93 17.41 -8.62
CA LYS A 127 1.26 18.01 -7.45
C LYS A 127 0.08 17.17 -6.95
N VAL A 128 -0.76 16.68 -7.87
CA VAL A 128 -1.93 15.85 -7.51
C VAL A 128 -1.51 14.48 -6.99
N LEU A 129 -0.48 13.85 -7.56
CA LEU A 129 0.07 12.60 -7.05
C LEU A 129 0.66 12.75 -5.64
N SER A 130 1.29 13.88 -5.34
CA SER A 130 1.75 14.20 -3.98
C SER A 130 0.56 14.33 -3.00
N MET A 131 -0.53 14.97 -3.44
CA MET A 131 -1.76 15.06 -2.62
C MET A 131 -2.40 13.66 -2.40
N LEU A 132 -2.44 12.81 -3.43
CA LEU A 132 -2.92 11.43 -3.31
C LEU A 132 -2.10 10.63 -2.30
N ASN A 133 -0.77 10.74 -2.37
CA ASN A 133 0.09 10.09 -1.38
C ASN A 133 -0.19 10.59 0.05
N GLY A 134 -0.42 11.89 0.24
CA GLY A 134 -0.84 12.43 1.53
C GLY A 134 -2.16 11.83 2.02
N ILE A 135 -3.15 11.70 1.14
CA ILE A 135 -4.45 11.10 1.48
C ILE A 135 -4.30 9.60 1.82
N THR A 136 -3.53 8.85 1.03
CA THR A 136 -3.30 7.42 1.31
C THR A 136 -2.57 7.19 2.64
N CYS A 137 -1.79 8.14 3.13
CA CYS A 137 -1.20 8.10 4.47
C CYS A 137 -2.19 8.40 5.60
N ILE A 138 -3.27 9.15 5.32
CA ILE A 138 -4.30 9.48 6.31
C ILE A 138 -5.31 8.35 6.50
N ILE A 139 -5.60 7.57 5.46
CA ILE A 139 -6.61 6.50 5.50
C ILE A 139 -6.31 5.43 6.56
N PRO A 140 -5.08 4.90 6.71
CA PRO A 140 -4.76 3.95 7.77
C PRO A 140 -5.02 4.47 9.19
N VAL A 141 -5.10 5.79 9.37
CA VAL A 141 -5.50 6.43 10.64
C VAL A 141 -7.02 6.49 10.77
N LEU A 142 -7.68 6.97 9.72
CA LEU A 142 -9.12 7.24 9.76
C LEU A 142 -9.96 5.97 9.65
N ALA A 143 -9.55 4.99 8.83
CA ALA A 143 -10.35 3.81 8.55
C ALA A 143 -10.59 2.94 9.80
N PRO A 144 -9.60 2.63 10.65
CA PRO A 144 -9.85 1.93 11.91
C PRO A 144 -10.72 2.72 12.88
N VAL A 145 -10.56 4.06 12.95
CA VAL A 145 -11.42 4.92 13.79
C VAL A 145 -12.87 4.89 13.31
N VAL A 146 -13.10 5.00 12.01
CA VAL A 146 -14.44 4.86 11.41
C VAL A 146 -14.99 3.47 11.67
N GLY A 147 -14.17 2.43 11.49
CA GLY A 147 -14.54 1.05 11.79
C GLY A 147 -14.93 0.86 13.25
N TYR A 148 -14.16 1.41 14.18
CA TYR A 148 -14.47 1.41 15.61
C TYR A 148 -15.82 2.07 15.90
N LEU A 149 -16.06 3.28 15.37
CA LEU A 149 -17.31 4.01 15.57
C LEU A 149 -18.53 3.23 15.04
N ILE A 150 -18.40 2.56 13.90
CA ILE A 150 -19.44 1.68 13.36
C ILE A 150 -19.69 0.53 14.33
N MET A 151 -18.64 -0.14 14.79
CA MET A 151 -18.73 -1.32 15.67
C MET A 151 -19.14 -1.01 17.11
N LEU A 152 -19.27 0.26 17.49
CA LEU A 152 -19.92 0.62 18.77
C LEU A 152 -21.40 0.25 18.81
N LYS A 153 -22.08 0.26 17.67
CA LYS A 153 -23.53 0.06 17.57
C LYS A 153 -23.93 -1.11 16.65
N PHE A 154 -23.05 -1.52 15.75
CA PHE A 154 -23.36 -2.49 14.69
C PHE A 154 -22.34 -3.65 14.71
N PRO A 155 -22.73 -4.85 14.23
CA PRO A 155 -21.82 -5.99 14.12
C PRO A 155 -20.78 -5.77 13.01
N TRP A 156 -19.72 -6.62 12.97
CA TRP A 156 -18.61 -6.50 12.03
C TRP A 156 -19.02 -6.51 10.55
N GLN A 157 -20.12 -7.18 10.21
CA GLN A 157 -20.69 -7.21 8.85
C GLN A 157 -20.95 -5.79 8.31
N SER A 158 -21.27 -4.84 9.20
CA SER A 158 -21.54 -3.45 8.84
C SER A 158 -20.34 -2.73 8.28
N LEU A 159 -19.11 -3.18 8.60
CA LEU A 159 -17.88 -2.66 8.00
C LEU A 159 -17.88 -2.95 6.49
N PHE A 160 -18.27 -4.17 6.11
CA PHE A 160 -18.33 -4.57 4.71
C PHE A 160 -19.53 -3.94 3.98
N TRP A 161 -20.67 -3.74 4.65
CA TRP A 161 -21.78 -2.95 4.11
C TRP A 161 -21.37 -1.50 3.86
N THR A 162 -20.57 -0.91 4.73
CA THR A 162 -20.01 0.44 4.53
C THR A 162 -19.09 0.48 3.31
N MET A 163 -18.22 -0.52 3.15
CA MET A 163 -17.37 -0.64 1.96
C MET A 163 -18.20 -0.87 0.68
N ALA A 164 -19.27 -1.66 0.76
CA ALA A 164 -20.21 -1.85 -0.36
C ALA A 164 -20.87 -0.54 -0.77
N ALA A 165 -21.30 0.28 0.21
CA ALA A 165 -21.85 1.61 -0.03
C ALA A 165 -20.81 2.56 -0.66
N MET A 166 -19.55 2.52 -0.22
CA MET A 166 -18.45 3.26 -0.85
C MET A 166 -18.26 2.83 -2.32
N GLY A 167 -18.25 1.53 -2.60
CA GLY A 167 -18.19 1.00 -3.95
C GLY A 167 -19.36 1.46 -4.82
N ALA A 168 -20.59 1.44 -4.27
CA ALA A 168 -21.79 1.93 -4.95
C ALA A 168 -21.74 3.45 -5.24
N ILE A 169 -21.23 4.25 -4.32
CA ILE A 169 -21.01 5.68 -4.54
C ILE A 169 -20.00 5.90 -5.67
N VAL A 170 -18.88 5.17 -5.66
CA VAL A 170 -17.86 5.26 -6.71
C VAL A 170 -18.42 4.80 -8.06
N PHE A 171 -19.25 3.75 -8.09
CA PHE A 171 -19.97 3.33 -9.28
C PHE A 171 -20.87 4.46 -9.83
N ILE A 172 -21.70 5.06 -8.99
CA ILE A 172 -22.58 6.18 -9.39
C ILE A 172 -21.75 7.35 -9.93
N LEU A 173 -20.67 7.72 -9.25
CA LEU A 173 -19.76 8.78 -9.72
C LEU A 173 -19.11 8.42 -11.05
N SER A 174 -18.74 7.16 -11.26
CA SER A 174 -18.13 6.71 -12.50
C SER A 174 -19.11 6.72 -13.68
N VAL A 175 -20.40 6.49 -13.43
CA VAL A 175 -21.45 6.54 -14.46
C VAL A 175 -21.87 7.97 -14.75
N THR A 176 -22.09 8.80 -13.72
CA THR A 176 -22.73 10.11 -13.86
C THR A 176 -21.75 11.26 -14.08
N VAL A 177 -20.60 11.21 -13.44
CA VAL A 177 -19.63 12.34 -13.38
C VAL A 177 -18.40 12.09 -14.24
N LEU A 178 -17.90 10.86 -14.25
CA LEU A 178 -16.71 10.50 -15.02
C LEU A 178 -17.09 10.39 -16.50
N LYS A 179 -16.47 11.21 -17.34
CA LYS A 179 -16.52 11.07 -18.79
C LYS A 179 -15.30 10.30 -19.27
N GLU A 180 -15.43 9.60 -20.41
CA GLU A 180 -14.31 8.91 -21.02
C GLU A 180 -13.15 9.88 -21.25
N THR A 181 -11.96 9.48 -20.81
CA THR A 181 -10.73 10.28 -20.91
C THR A 181 -9.69 9.67 -21.84
N HIS A 182 -9.99 8.47 -22.37
CA HIS A 182 -9.08 7.82 -23.29
C HIS A 182 -8.90 8.69 -24.55
N PRO A 183 -7.68 9.16 -24.87
CA PRO A 183 -7.42 9.81 -26.14
C PRO A 183 -7.66 8.77 -27.23
N GLY A 184 -8.74 8.95 -27.98
CA GLY A 184 -9.17 8.00 -29.01
C GLY A 184 -8.00 7.48 -29.84
N SER A 185 -8.15 6.34 -30.48
CA SER A 185 -7.15 5.48 -31.14
C SER A 185 -6.25 6.14 -32.24
N GLN A 186 -6.11 7.45 -32.23
CA GLN A 186 -5.38 8.23 -33.24
C GLN A 186 -3.92 8.54 -32.92
N GLN A 187 -3.42 8.16 -31.76
CA GLN A 187 -1.96 8.17 -31.56
C GLN A 187 -1.46 6.74 -31.57
N PRO A 188 -0.72 6.34 -32.62
CA PRO A 188 0.05 5.10 -32.56
C PRO A 188 0.91 5.18 -31.30
N TYR A 189 0.88 4.13 -30.49
CA TYR A 189 1.85 3.91 -29.43
C TYR A 189 3.24 4.13 -30.05
N HIS A 190 3.76 5.35 -29.90
CA HIS A 190 5.14 5.59 -30.28
C HIS A 190 5.93 4.59 -29.45
N THR A 191 6.37 3.53 -30.10
CA THR A 191 7.50 2.73 -29.68
C THR A 191 8.61 3.73 -29.48
N ALA A 192 8.69 4.28 -28.26
CA ALA A 192 9.77 5.16 -27.87
C ALA A 192 11.03 4.37 -28.16
N THR A 193 11.75 4.80 -29.21
CA THR A 193 13.07 4.28 -29.56
C THR A 193 13.83 4.18 -28.24
N LEU A 194 14.21 2.96 -27.90
CA LEU A 194 14.90 2.64 -26.66
C LEU A 194 16.17 3.48 -26.60
N HIS A 195 16.14 4.62 -25.90
CA HIS A 195 17.37 5.27 -25.54
C HIS A 195 18.18 4.28 -24.68
N PRO A 196 19.41 3.95 -25.05
CA PRO A 196 20.23 2.94 -24.35
C PRO A 196 20.37 3.21 -22.85
N ALA A 197 20.21 4.45 -22.42
CA ALA A 197 20.32 4.91 -21.02
C ALA A 197 19.11 4.51 -20.13
N GLU A 198 17.93 4.20 -20.68
CA GLU A 198 16.73 3.88 -19.89
C GLU A 198 16.37 2.38 -19.88
N LYS A 199 17.37 1.52 -19.72
CA LYS A 199 17.11 0.07 -19.51
C LYS A 199 16.50 -0.14 -18.14
N LEU A 200 15.21 -0.56 -18.11
CA LEU A 200 14.49 -0.90 -16.86
C LEU A 200 15.21 -1.97 -16.03
N MET A 201 15.86 -2.94 -16.66
CA MET A 201 16.52 -4.06 -15.98
C MET A 201 18.00 -3.77 -15.68
N ASN A 202 18.32 -2.56 -15.21
CA ASN A 202 19.67 -2.28 -14.73
C ASN A 202 19.82 -2.66 -13.23
N ARG A 203 21.05 -2.98 -12.81
CA ARG A 203 21.36 -3.42 -11.43
C ARG A 203 20.91 -2.40 -10.37
N PHE A 204 21.01 -1.12 -10.67
CA PHE A 204 20.60 -0.05 -9.75
C PHE A 204 19.07 -0.07 -9.56
N PHE A 205 18.29 -0.06 -10.64
CA PHE A 205 16.82 -0.12 -10.56
C PHE A 205 16.36 -1.39 -9.84
N LEU A 206 16.92 -2.55 -10.18
CA LEU A 206 16.58 -3.81 -9.53
C LEU A 206 16.84 -3.79 -8.02
N SER A 207 17.95 -3.18 -7.59
CA SER A 207 18.23 -3.04 -6.15
C SER A 207 17.23 -2.12 -5.46
N ARG A 208 16.82 -1.03 -6.10
CA ARG A 208 15.82 -0.09 -5.55
C ARG A 208 14.41 -0.70 -5.58
N LEU A 209 14.09 -1.46 -6.62
CA LEU A 209 12.87 -2.28 -6.70
C LEU A 209 12.81 -3.27 -5.52
N ALA A 210 13.88 -4.01 -5.26
CA ALA A 210 13.96 -4.94 -4.13
C ALA A 210 13.80 -4.21 -2.79
N ILE A 211 14.53 -3.11 -2.56
CA ILE A 211 14.48 -2.35 -1.31
C ILE A 211 13.08 -1.78 -1.07
N THR A 212 12.44 -1.19 -2.09
CA THR A 212 11.07 -0.65 -1.95
C THR A 212 10.05 -1.75 -1.74
N THR A 213 10.17 -2.88 -2.44
CA THR A 213 9.30 -4.06 -2.26
C THR A 213 9.40 -4.63 -0.85
N LEU A 214 10.63 -4.81 -0.35
CA LEU A 214 10.87 -5.33 1.00
C LEU A 214 10.38 -4.35 2.09
N SER A 215 10.56 -3.03 1.89
CA SER A 215 10.03 -2.03 2.81
C SER A 215 8.50 -2.02 2.85
N VAL A 216 7.83 -2.21 1.70
CA VAL A 216 6.37 -2.36 1.64
C VAL A 216 5.93 -3.68 2.25
N ALA A 217 6.69 -4.76 2.07
CA ALA A 217 6.40 -6.03 2.75
C ALA A 217 6.45 -5.89 4.27
N VAL A 218 7.40 -5.12 4.82
CA VAL A 218 7.44 -4.80 6.26
C VAL A 218 6.18 -4.09 6.70
N ILE A 219 5.79 -3.00 6.04
CA ILE A 219 4.64 -2.19 6.49
C ILE A 219 3.31 -2.93 6.30
N LEU A 220 3.13 -3.68 5.22
CA LEU A 220 1.90 -4.45 5.00
C LEU A 220 1.80 -5.66 5.94
N THR A 221 2.93 -6.29 6.30
CA THR A 221 2.95 -7.31 7.35
C THR A 221 2.59 -6.70 8.70
N TYR A 222 3.16 -5.55 9.04
CA TYR A 222 2.80 -4.81 10.25
C TYR A 222 1.29 -4.53 10.29
N VAL A 223 0.72 -3.96 9.24
CA VAL A 223 -0.73 -3.67 9.17
C VAL A 223 -1.57 -4.94 9.33
N ASN A 224 -1.13 -6.04 8.73
CA ASN A 224 -1.81 -7.34 8.82
C ASN A 224 -1.81 -7.91 10.23
N VAL A 225 -0.64 -7.93 10.91
CA VAL A 225 -0.51 -8.58 12.22
C VAL A 225 -0.93 -7.68 13.38
N TYR A 226 -1.00 -6.38 13.17
CA TYR A 226 -1.23 -5.38 14.21
C TYR A 226 -2.50 -5.60 15.03
N PRO A 227 -3.67 -5.90 14.41
CA PRO A 227 -4.90 -6.17 15.16
C PRO A 227 -4.76 -7.40 16.06
N VAL A 228 -4.20 -8.49 15.53
CA VAL A 228 -3.99 -9.74 16.29
C VAL A 228 -3.04 -9.48 17.45
N LEU A 229 -1.93 -8.78 17.19
CA LEU A 229 -0.93 -8.48 18.21
C LEU A 229 -1.51 -7.62 19.33
N LEU A 230 -2.23 -6.54 19.02
CA LEU A 230 -2.80 -5.65 20.04
C LEU A 230 -4.02 -6.24 20.73
N MET A 231 -5.00 -6.74 19.97
CA MET A 231 -6.29 -7.14 20.56
C MET A 231 -6.27 -8.56 21.12
N GLU A 232 -5.57 -9.51 20.48
CA GLU A 232 -5.55 -10.90 20.95
C GLU A 232 -4.36 -11.19 21.86
N THR A 233 -3.15 -10.71 21.50
CA THR A 233 -1.94 -11.00 22.30
C THR A 233 -1.79 -10.04 23.49
N MET A 234 -2.04 -8.74 23.29
CA MET A 234 -1.90 -7.73 24.37
C MET A 234 -3.21 -7.48 25.12
N GLY A 235 -4.35 -7.97 24.62
CA GLY A 235 -5.65 -7.84 25.26
C GLY A 235 -6.27 -6.43 25.19
N PHE A 236 -5.80 -5.59 24.27
CA PHE A 236 -6.35 -4.25 24.07
C PHE A 236 -7.77 -4.30 23.53
N ASP A 237 -8.61 -3.39 24.00
CA ASP A 237 -9.93 -3.21 23.42
C ASP A 237 -9.86 -2.47 22.07
N ARG A 238 -10.99 -2.37 21.38
CA ARG A 238 -11.08 -1.70 20.07
C ARG A 238 -10.77 -0.21 20.13
N GLY A 239 -11.08 0.43 21.26
CA GLY A 239 -10.79 1.84 21.48
C GLY A 239 -9.29 2.08 21.70
N GLU A 240 -8.67 1.25 22.52
CA GLU A 240 -7.22 1.25 22.75
C GLU A 240 -6.46 0.95 21.47
N TYR A 241 -6.88 -0.08 20.70
CA TYR A 241 -6.34 -0.39 19.38
C TYR A 241 -6.37 0.83 18.44
N SER A 242 -7.54 1.47 18.30
CA SER A 242 -7.71 2.64 17.43
C SER A 242 -6.87 3.83 17.90
N THR A 243 -6.73 4.02 19.21
CA THR A 243 -5.92 5.08 19.81
C THR A 243 -4.43 4.87 19.52
N VAL A 244 -3.92 3.66 19.74
CA VAL A 244 -2.51 3.34 19.47
C VAL A 244 -2.22 3.44 17.97
N MET A 245 -3.14 3.01 17.11
CA MET A 245 -3.00 3.17 15.67
C MET A 245 -2.94 4.64 15.25
N ALA A 246 -3.78 5.49 15.83
CA ALA A 246 -3.74 6.93 15.59
C ALA A 246 -2.42 7.57 16.06
N LEU A 247 -1.92 7.19 17.24
CA LEU A 247 -0.65 7.70 17.77
C LEU A 247 0.55 7.29 16.92
N THR A 248 0.63 6.03 16.50
CA THR A 248 1.71 5.54 15.62
C THR A 248 1.67 6.20 14.25
N ALA A 249 0.48 6.47 13.73
CA ALA A 249 0.33 7.22 12.48
C ALA A 249 0.71 8.70 12.63
N MET A 250 0.43 9.34 13.77
CA MET A 250 0.92 10.69 14.06
C MET A 250 2.45 10.75 14.06
N VAL A 251 3.11 9.76 14.67
CA VAL A 251 4.59 9.64 14.60
C VAL A 251 5.05 9.49 13.14
N SER A 252 4.41 8.63 12.36
CA SER A 252 4.70 8.48 10.93
C SER A 252 4.59 9.79 10.18
N MET A 253 3.53 10.57 10.43
CA MET A 253 3.34 11.89 9.81
C MET A 253 4.44 12.86 10.22
N ALA A 254 4.74 12.97 11.51
CA ALA A 254 5.79 13.88 12.01
C ALA A 254 7.16 13.55 11.38
N VAL A 255 7.52 12.27 11.32
CA VAL A 255 8.76 11.81 10.69
C VAL A 255 8.75 12.07 9.18
N SER A 256 7.63 11.81 8.50
CA SER A 256 7.48 12.02 7.07
C SER A 256 7.63 13.50 6.69
N PHE A 257 7.04 14.42 7.47
CA PHE A 257 7.21 15.86 7.26
C PHE A 257 8.62 16.36 7.60
N SER A 258 9.34 15.68 8.48
CA SER A 258 10.73 16.00 8.82
C SER A 258 11.73 15.47 7.77
N THR A 259 11.37 14.47 7.00
CA THR A 259 12.26 13.81 6.02
C THR A 259 12.81 14.78 4.94
N PRO A 260 12.02 15.72 4.36
CA PRO A 260 12.56 16.71 3.40
C PRO A 260 13.64 17.61 4.01
N PHE A 261 13.51 17.98 5.30
CA PHE A 261 14.53 18.74 6.03
C PHE A 261 15.79 17.89 6.27
N ALA A 262 15.60 16.63 6.63
CA ALA A 262 16.70 15.69 6.80
C ALA A 262 17.49 15.45 5.49
N LEU A 263 16.82 15.48 4.35
CA LEU A 263 17.46 15.39 3.02
C LEU A 263 18.38 16.58 2.68
N ASN A 264 18.20 17.74 3.33
CA ASN A 264 19.11 18.87 3.18
C ASN A 264 20.42 18.68 3.95
N ILE A 265 20.41 17.85 5.00
CA ILE A 265 21.55 17.63 5.91
C ILE A 265 22.24 16.29 5.60
N PHE A 266 21.47 15.24 5.39
CA PHE A 266 21.97 13.88 5.24
C PHE A 266 21.89 13.40 3.78
N ARG A 267 22.84 12.54 3.40
CA ARG A 267 22.80 11.86 2.11
C ARG A 267 21.62 10.88 2.04
N GLN A 268 21.01 10.73 0.88
CA GLN A 268 19.90 9.78 0.64
C GLN A 268 20.22 8.36 1.12
N ARG A 269 21.46 7.88 0.87
CA ARG A 269 21.92 6.57 1.32
C ARG A 269 21.90 6.44 2.85
N THR A 270 22.31 7.49 3.56
CA THR A 270 22.29 7.51 5.04
C THR A 270 20.86 7.36 5.55
N LEU A 271 19.89 8.11 4.98
CA LEU A 271 18.48 8.01 5.38
C LEU A 271 17.89 6.62 5.11
N MET A 272 18.23 6.00 3.97
CA MET A 272 17.82 4.62 3.68
C MET A 272 18.43 3.62 4.66
N LEU A 273 19.72 3.76 5.01
CA LEU A 273 20.36 2.93 6.03
C LEU A 273 19.73 3.16 7.41
N THR A 274 19.46 4.40 7.81
CA THR A 274 18.73 4.71 9.05
C THR A 274 17.37 4.02 9.08
N SER A 275 16.63 4.03 7.98
CA SER A 275 15.35 3.30 7.86
C SER A 275 15.51 1.81 8.16
N GLN A 276 16.49 1.16 7.53
CA GLN A 276 16.71 -0.27 7.70
C GLN A 276 17.26 -0.62 9.10
N THR A 277 18.08 0.25 9.70
CA THR A 277 18.53 0.07 11.08
C THR A 277 17.39 0.23 12.09
N LEU A 278 16.44 1.13 11.84
CA LEU A 278 15.22 1.25 12.65
C LEU A 278 14.35 -0.02 12.56
N PHE A 279 14.19 -0.60 11.36
CA PHE A 279 13.49 -1.88 11.19
C PHE A 279 14.19 -3.02 11.91
N LEU A 280 15.52 -3.10 11.81
CA LEU A 280 16.31 -4.12 12.50
C LEU A 280 16.18 -3.97 14.02
N ALA A 281 16.30 -2.75 14.54
CA ALA A 281 16.14 -2.44 15.96
C ALA A 281 14.72 -2.80 16.44
N ALA A 282 13.68 -2.47 15.64
CA ALA A 282 12.31 -2.87 15.92
C ALA A 282 12.16 -4.39 16.02
N GLY A 283 12.75 -5.14 15.08
CA GLY A 283 12.74 -6.61 15.09
C GLY A 283 13.41 -7.18 16.34
N VAL A 284 14.57 -6.66 16.74
CA VAL A 284 15.28 -7.08 17.98
C VAL A 284 14.47 -6.73 19.23
N ILE A 285 13.89 -5.51 19.29
CA ILE A 285 13.06 -5.09 20.41
C ILE A 285 11.83 -6.00 20.56
N LEU A 286 11.13 -6.29 19.44
CA LEU A 286 9.97 -7.17 19.47
C LEU A 286 10.33 -8.61 19.86
N ALA A 287 11.50 -9.11 19.45
CA ALA A 287 11.98 -10.45 19.80
C ALA A 287 12.34 -10.58 21.29
N THR A 288 12.74 -9.48 21.94
CA THR A 288 13.18 -9.45 23.35
C THR A 288 12.20 -8.77 24.28
N ALA A 289 11.05 -8.30 23.77
CA ALA A 289 10.09 -7.54 24.55
C ALA A 289 9.47 -8.39 25.67
N THR A 290 9.57 -7.88 26.89
CA THR A 290 8.97 -8.47 28.09
C THR A 290 7.75 -7.72 28.61
N SER A 291 7.43 -6.56 28.02
CA SER A 291 6.28 -5.74 28.40
C SER A 291 5.60 -5.13 27.18
N HIS A 292 4.31 -4.82 27.32
CA HIS A 292 3.51 -4.16 26.28
C HIS A 292 4.11 -2.81 25.87
N ALA A 293 4.65 -2.03 26.81
CA ALA A 293 5.28 -0.74 26.52
C ALA A 293 6.50 -0.88 25.60
N VAL A 294 7.35 -1.89 25.82
CA VAL A 294 8.52 -2.19 24.95
C VAL A 294 8.06 -2.63 23.57
N MET A 295 7.00 -3.44 23.47
CA MET A 295 6.42 -3.82 22.18
C MET A 295 5.91 -2.60 21.40
N LEU A 296 5.24 -1.65 22.06
CA LEU A 296 4.75 -0.41 21.42
C LEU A 296 5.91 0.47 20.93
N VAL A 297 7.05 0.50 21.62
CA VAL A 297 8.26 1.16 21.12
C VAL A 297 8.75 0.51 19.83
N GLY A 298 8.87 -0.84 19.79
CA GLY A 298 9.24 -1.57 18.58
C GLY A 298 8.32 -1.25 17.40
N ILE A 299 7.01 -1.27 17.63
CA ILE A 299 5.97 -0.92 16.67
C ILE A 299 6.16 0.52 16.15
N THR A 300 6.40 1.47 17.02
CA THR A 300 6.62 2.88 16.65
C THR A 300 7.85 3.06 15.78
N LEU A 301 8.92 2.30 16.04
CA LEU A 301 10.14 2.31 15.21
C LEU A 301 9.90 1.78 13.79
N ILE A 302 8.97 0.82 13.60
CA ILE A 302 8.58 0.37 12.26
C ILE A 302 8.00 1.53 11.46
N CYS A 303 7.05 2.25 12.06
CA CYS A 303 6.39 3.39 11.43
C CYS A 303 7.38 4.52 11.10
N ALA A 304 8.26 4.85 12.03
CA ALA A 304 9.32 5.85 11.82
C ALA A 304 10.30 5.42 10.71
N GLY A 305 10.75 4.16 10.72
CA GLY A 305 11.67 3.61 9.73
C GLY A 305 11.09 3.67 8.32
N PHE A 306 9.82 3.27 8.14
CA PHE A 306 9.14 3.37 6.85
C PHE A 306 9.05 4.81 6.35
N SER A 307 8.66 5.73 7.23
CA SER A 307 8.47 7.15 6.90
C SER A 307 9.77 7.84 6.48
N VAL A 308 10.91 7.48 7.10
CA VAL A 308 12.24 8.02 6.71
C VAL A 308 12.69 7.48 5.36
N GLY A 309 12.53 6.17 5.10
CA GLY A 309 13.26 5.51 4.01
C GLY A 309 12.47 5.33 2.73
N PHE A 310 11.16 5.05 2.81
CA PHE A 310 10.39 4.65 1.64
C PHE A 310 10.33 5.70 0.55
N GLY A 311 10.03 6.96 0.90
CA GLY A 311 9.99 8.07 -0.07
C GLY A 311 11.32 8.30 -0.76
N VAL A 312 12.41 8.19 -0.02
CA VAL A 312 13.79 8.33 -0.55
C VAL A 312 14.11 7.18 -1.51
N ALA A 313 13.78 5.94 -1.14
CA ALA A 313 13.99 4.76 -1.97
C ALA A 313 13.18 4.81 -3.28
N MET A 314 11.90 5.24 -3.20
CA MET A 314 11.05 5.46 -4.38
C MET A 314 11.59 6.55 -5.30
N SER A 315 12.07 7.66 -4.73
CA SER A 315 12.69 8.74 -5.50
C SER A 315 13.93 8.25 -6.26
N GLN A 316 14.78 7.45 -5.61
CA GLN A 316 15.95 6.85 -6.27
C GLN A 316 15.56 5.82 -7.32
N ALA A 317 14.50 5.04 -7.10
CA ALA A 317 14.02 4.05 -8.06
C ALA A 317 13.49 4.71 -9.35
N LEU A 318 12.76 5.82 -9.22
CA LEU A 318 12.12 6.51 -10.34
C LEU A 318 13.03 7.56 -11.00
N GLY A 319 14.02 8.08 -10.29
CA GLY A 319 14.91 9.15 -10.75
C GLY A 319 15.54 8.93 -12.13
N PRO A 320 16.03 7.71 -12.48
CA PRO A 320 16.61 7.43 -13.78
C PRO A 320 15.64 7.47 -14.97
N PHE A 321 14.32 7.47 -14.72
CA PHE A 321 13.30 7.26 -15.75
C PHE A 321 12.46 8.51 -16.00
N SER A 322 12.91 9.42 -16.84
CA SER A 322 12.14 10.60 -17.24
C SER A 322 11.05 10.27 -18.27
N LEU A 323 11.40 9.47 -19.28
CA LEU A 323 10.51 9.09 -20.39
C LEU A 323 9.64 7.85 -20.04
N ARG A 324 10.11 6.97 -19.17
CA ARG A 324 9.49 5.70 -18.80
C ARG A 324 9.02 5.64 -17.35
N ALA A 325 8.86 6.78 -16.68
CA ALA A 325 8.45 6.85 -15.27
C ALA A 325 7.14 6.09 -14.98
N GLY A 326 6.18 6.10 -15.92
CA GLY A 326 4.93 5.36 -15.78
C GLY A 326 5.13 3.84 -15.76
N VAL A 327 5.98 3.31 -16.64
CA VAL A 327 6.28 1.86 -16.67
C VAL A 327 7.08 1.46 -15.42
N ALA A 328 8.07 2.27 -15.03
CA ALA A 328 8.87 2.00 -13.85
C ALA A 328 8.02 2.02 -12.57
N SER A 329 7.10 2.99 -12.41
CA SER A 329 6.20 3.04 -11.27
C SER A 329 5.20 1.88 -11.24
N SER A 330 4.71 1.42 -12.39
CA SER A 330 3.83 0.24 -12.47
C SER A 330 4.57 -1.03 -12.05
N VAL A 331 5.80 -1.23 -12.51
CA VAL A 331 6.64 -2.37 -12.11
C VAL A 331 6.89 -2.35 -10.60
N LEU A 332 7.24 -1.16 -10.04
CA LEU A 332 7.42 -0.99 -8.60
C LEU A 332 6.14 -1.35 -7.83
N GLY A 333 4.98 -0.80 -8.22
CA GLY A 333 3.70 -1.05 -7.55
C GLY A 333 3.30 -2.52 -7.57
N ILE A 334 3.41 -3.18 -8.72
CA ILE A 334 3.10 -4.61 -8.86
C ILE A 334 4.05 -5.45 -8.00
N ALA A 335 5.36 -5.19 -8.06
CA ALA A 335 6.35 -5.93 -7.26
C ALA A 335 6.10 -5.77 -5.76
N GLN A 336 5.77 -4.56 -5.30
CA GLN A 336 5.46 -4.27 -3.90
C GLN A 336 4.24 -5.06 -3.41
N VAL A 337 3.15 -5.04 -4.15
CA VAL A 337 1.91 -5.74 -3.77
C VAL A 337 2.10 -7.27 -3.86
N CYS A 338 2.68 -7.77 -4.94
CA CYS A 338 2.95 -9.20 -5.12
C CYS A 338 3.94 -9.74 -4.06
N GLY A 339 5.03 -9.02 -3.83
CA GLY A 339 6.06 -9.43 -2.85
C GLY A 339 5.50 -9.47 -1.43
N SER A 340 4.72 -8.47 -1.04
CA SER A 340 4.08 -8.43 0.27
C SER A 340 3.03 -9.53 0.45
N SER A 341 2.18 -9.72 -0.55
CA SER A 341 1.15 -10.78 -0.54
C SER A 341 1.78 -12.16 -0.44
N LEU A 342 2.83 -12.41 -1.23
CA LEU A 342 3.55 -13.69 -1.22
C LEU A 342 4.19 -13.98 0.14
N TRP A 343 4.85 -12.99 0.75
CA TRP A 343 5.44 -13.14 2.07
C TRP A 343 4.38 -13.49 3.13
N ILE A 344 3.30 -12.69 3.20
CA ILE A 344 2.25 -12.87 4.20
C ILE A 344 1.58 -14.26 4.03
N TRP A 345 1.31 -14.66 2.78
CA TRP A 345 0.75 -15.97 2.48
C TRP A 345 1.69 -17.11 2.89
N LEU A 346 2.97 -17.03 2.52
CA LEU A 346 3.97 -18.05 2.90
C LEU A 346 4.11 -18.17 4.41
N ALA A 347 4.21 -17.06 5.13
CA ALA A 347 4.33 -17.04 6.58
C ALA A 347 3.09 -17.66 7.26
N ALA A 348 1.89 -17.37 6.74
CA ALA A 348 0.65 -17.96 7.22
C ALA A 348 0.57 -19.47 6.96
N VAL A 349 0.98 -19.94 5.77
CA VAL A 349 0.97 -21.38 5.40
C VAL A 349 2.00 -22.16 6.22
N ILE A 350 3.16 -21.57 6.54
CA ILE A 350 4.18 -22.18 7.41
C ILE A 350 3.70 -22.24 8.88
N GLY A 351 2.64 -21.48 9.22
CA GLY A 351 2.09 -21.43 10.57
C GLY A 351 2.86 -20.52 11.53
N LEU A 352 3.49 -19.47 11.00
CA LEU A 352 4.09 -18.43 11.85
C LEU A 352 2.98 -17.64 12.55
N ASN A 353 3.10 -17.46 13.87
CA ASN A 353 2.22 -16.54 14.60
C ASN A 353 2.50 -15.08 14.21
N ALA A 354 1.58 -14.17 14.55
CA ALA A 354 1.64 -12.76 14.18
C ALA A 354 2.99 -12.10 14.55
N LEU A 355 3.48 -12.34 15.77
CA LEU A 355 4.72 -11.76 16.25
C LEU A 355 5.94 -12.28 15.47
N ASN A 356 6.04 -13.58 15.25
CA ASN A 356 7.15 -14.22 14.52
C ASN A 356 7.14 -13.83 13.03
N MET A 357 5.97 -13.69 12.43
CA MET A 357 5.81 -13.18 11.07
C MET A 357 6.40 -11.77 10.93
N LEU A 358 6.11 -10.89 11.90
CA LEU A 358 6.61 -9.52 11.92
C LEU A 358 8.11 -9.45 12.17
N ILE A 359 8.63 -10.18 13.15
CA ILE A 359 10.07 -10.26 13.46
C ILE A 359 10.85 -10.79 12.25
N GLY A 360 10.35 -11.85 11.62
CA GLY A 360 11.00 -12.47 10.46
C GLY A 360 11.16 -11.50 9.28
N VAL A 361 10.10 -10.75 8.93
CA VAL A 361 10.19 -9.76 7.86
C VAL A 361 11.08 -8.58 8.23
N LEU A 362 11.03 -8.09 9.48
CA LEU A 362 11.87 -6.99 9.95
C LEU A 362 13.34 -7.32 9.86
N ILE A 363 13.76 -8.43 10.42
CA ILE A 363 15.18 -8.83 10.45
C ILE A 363 15.64 -9.24 9.05
N GLY A 364 14.93 -10.14 8.38
CA GLY A 364 15.31 -10.67 7.07
C GLY A 364 15.39 -9.60 6.00
N CYS A 365 14.36 -8.76 5.89
CA CYS A 365 14.34 -7.67 4.90
C CYS A 365 15.40 -6.61 5.21
N SER A 366 15.60 -6.25 6.47
CA SER A 366 16.59 -5.24 6.84
C SER A 366 18.02 -5.68 6.49
N ILE A 367 18.39 -6.92 6.83
CA ILE A 367 19.72 -7.45 6.49
C ILE A 367 19.93 -7.43 4.97
N LEU A 368 18.95 -7.92 4.20
CA LEU A 368 19.04 -7.94 2.75
C LEU A 368 19.12 -6.51 2.16
N CYS A 369 18.30 -5.58 2.64
CA CYS A 369 18.32 -4.20 2.18
C CYS A 369 19.63 -3.49 2.53
N ILE A 370 20.17 -3.68 3.73
CA ILE A 370 21.47 -3.12 4.13
C ILE A 370 22.56 -3.67 3.21
N THR A 371 22.57 -4.98 2.95
CA THR A 371 23.53 -5.60 2.02
C THR A 371 23.43 -4.99 0.61
N LEU A 372 22.23 -4.85 0.07
CA LEU A 372 22.01 -4.23 -1.24
C LEU A 372 22.48 -2.76 -1.27
N LEU A 373 22.26 -2.01 -0.20
CA LEU A 373 22.71 -0.62 -0.08
C LEU A 373 24.24 -0.50 0.04
N MET A 374 24.91 -1.51 0.62
CA MET A 374 26.37 -1.53 0.72
C MET A 374 27.04 -1.92 -0.60
N VAL A 375 26.46 -2.90 -1.32
CA VAL A 375 27.06 -3.45 -2.55
C VAL A 375 26.77 -2.60 -3.79
N ILE A 376 25.53 -2.06 -3.91
CA ILE A 376 25.09 -1.35 -5.13
C ILE A 376 24.99 0.14 -4.86
N GLN A 377 26.00 0.89 -5.33
CA GLN A 377 26.04 2.34 -5.25
C GLN A 377 25.42 2.99 -6.50
N PRO A 378 24.91 4.24 -6.40
CA PRO A 378 24.53 5.03 -7.57
C PRO A 378 25.77 5.26 -8.45
N ALA A 379 25.60 5.24 -9.77
CA ALA A 379 26.68 5.67 -10.67
C ALA A 379 27.04 7.13 -10.37
N ALA A 380 28.34 7.47 -10.37
CA ALA A 380 28.89 8.78 -9.95
C ALA A 380 28.22 9.99 -10.64
N HIS A 381 27.78 9.86 -11.89
CA HIS A 381 27.03 10.89 -12.63
C HIS A 381 25.69 11.32 -11.99
N TYR A 382 25.10 10.52 -11.13
CA TYR A 382 23.83 10.85 -10.45
C TYR A 382 24.05 11.73 -9.21
N GLU A 383 25.19 11.58 -8.53
CA GLU A 383 25.53 12.43 -7.37
C GLU A 383 25.92 13.84 -7.82
N GLU A 384 26.61 13.97 -8.95
CA GLU A 384 27.03 15.28 -9.52
C GLU A 384 25.84 16.11 -10.01
N ALA A 385 24.87 15.51 -10.69
CA ALA A 385 23.66 16.21 -11.14
C ALA A 385 22.81 16.74 -9.98
N HIS A 386 22.77 16.03 -8.85
CA HIS A 386 22.07 16.48 -7.63
C HIS A 386 22.85 17.53 -6.84
N GLN A 387 24.18 17.57 -6.93
CA GLN A 387 25.00 18.62 -6.32
C GLN A 387 24.93 19.94 -7.10
N GLN A 388 24.87 19.89 -8.43
CA GLN A 388 24.69 21.06 -9.28
C GLN A 388 23.29 21.70 -9.18
N SER A 389 22.26 20.97 -8.77
CA SER A 389 20.93 21.54 -8.50
C SER A 389 20.81 22.18 -7.11
N ARG A 390 21.85 22.08 -6.27
CA ARG A 390 21.92 22.64 -4.90
C ARG A 390 22.84 23.89 -4.80
N SER A 391 23.66 24.18 -5.84
CA SER A 391 24.41 25.42 -6.02
C SER A 391 23.59 26.45 -6.80
#